data_e191b9faa83e537aeaa6fe9de66db6a3
#
_entry.id   e191b9faa83e537aeaa6fe9de66db6a3
#
_cell.length_a   1.000
_cell.length_b   1.000
_cell.length_c   1.000
_cell.angle_alpha   90.00
_cell.angle_beta   90.00
_cell.angle_gamma   90.00
#
_symmetry.space_group_name_H-M   'P 1'
#
loop_
_entity.id
_entity.type
_entity.pdbx_description
1 polymer ?
#
loop_
_entity_poly.entity_id
_entity_poly.type
_entity_poly.pdbx_seq_one_letter_code
_entity_poly.pdbx_strand_id
1 'polypeptide(L)'
;MKKNLLAIIFASFCAGTISAQNISWPEVTTEAKPGARWWWMGSAVDAANLTRNLEAYSKAGMGTMEITPIYGVQGNDANEIQFLTPEWMRMLRHTESEAARLGMKIDMNTGTGWPFGGPEVGIEDAACKLLIEEYTLKGGERLNTCLLYTSPSPRD
;
A
#
# COMPACT_ATOMS: atom_id res chain seq x y z
N MET A 1 -28.50 69.44 7.70
CA MET A 1 -29.16 68.22 8.29
C MET A 1 -29.26 67.02 7.36
N LYS A 2 -29.58 67.18 6.07
CA LYS A 2 -29.73 66.02 5.13
C LYS A 2 -28.47 65.25 4.85
N LYS A 3 -27.28 65.90 4.82
CA LYS A 3 -25.99 65.19 4.54
C LYS A 3 -25.54 64.27 5.68
N ASN A 4 -25.81 64.64 6.92
CA ASN A 4 -25.44 63.82 8.08
C ASN A 4 -26.35 62.60 8.27
N LEU A 5 -27.62 62.69 7.83
CA LEU A 5 -28.54 61.56 7.88
C LEU A 5 -28.13 60.44 6.88
N LEU A 6 -27.65 60.84 5.70
CA LEU A 6 -27.18 59.88 4.69
C LEU A 6 -25.91 59.12 5.15
N ALA A 7 -24.99 59.78 5.84
CA ALA A 7 -23.78 59.19 6.41
C ALA A 7 -24.10 58.17 7.53
N ILE A 8 -25.09 58.46 8.34
CA ILE A 8 -25.54 57.53 9.42
C ILE A 8 -26.22 56.29 8.83
N ILE A 9 -27.01 56.43 7.77
CA ILE A 9 -27.67 55.30 7.10
C ILE A 9 -26.61 54.41 6.41
N PHE A 10 -25.59 55.00 5.82
CA PHE A 10 -24.50 54.24 5.19
C PHE A 10 -23.64 53.51 6.22
N ALA A 11 -23.33 54.12 7.35
CA ALA A 11 -22.60 53.51 8.46
C ALA A 11 -23.39 52.36 9.12
N SER A 12 -24.71 52.46 9.24
CA SER A 12 -25.58 51.40 9.74
C SER A 12 -25.68 50.21 8.77
N PHE A 13 -25.55 50.43 7.47
CA PHE A 13 -25.60 49.34 6.48
C PHE A 13 -24.26 48.57 6.43
N CYS A 14 -23.14 49.20 6.75
CA CYS A 14 -21.83 48.55 6.84
C CYS A 14 -21.64 47.81 8.17
N ALA A 15 -22.46 48.06 9.20
CA ALA A 15 -22.45 47.30 10.46
C ALA A 15 -23.27 46.01 10.43
N GLY A 16 -23.78 45.63 9.23
CA GLY A 16 -24.40 44.34 8.97
C GLY A 16 -23.41 43.20 9.14
N THR A 17 -23.41 42.67 10.35
CA THR A 17 -22.98 41.32 10.73
C THR A 17 -21.97 40.63 9.78
N ILE A 18 -20.69 40.88 9.99
CA ILE A 18 -19.69 39.87 9.74
C ILE A 18 -19.93 38.81 10.82
N SER A 19 -20.88 37.93 10.59
CA SER A 19 -21.00 36.69 11.33
C SER A 19 -19.79 35.86 10.88
N ALA A 20 -18.71 35.90 11.62
CA ALA A 20 -17.64 34.94 11.47
C ALA A 20 -18.29 33.58 11.73
N GLN A 21 -18.61 32.87 10.64
CA GLN A 21 -19.00 31.48 10.76
C GLN A 21 -17.81 30.78 11.45
N ASN A 22 -18.07 30.24 12.63
CA ASN A 22 -17.11 29.33 13.25
C ASN A 22 -16.93 28.13 12.30
N ILE A 23 -15.96 28.24 11.42
CA ILE A 23 -15.54 27.12 10.57
C ILE A 23 -14.83 26.15 11.51
N SER A 24 -15.57 25.19 12.05
CA SER A 24 -14.97 24.06 12.73
C SER A 24 -14.43 23.09 11.67
N TRP A 25 -13.21 22.61 11.85
CA TRP A 25 -12.73 21.49 11.07
C TRP A 25 -13.64 20.27 11.32
N PRO A 26 -13.94 19.48 10.28
CA PRO A 26 -14.63 18.22 10.47
C PRO A 26 -13.83 17.29 11.39
N GLU A 27 -14.53 16.41 12.08
CA GLU A 27 -13.87 15.38 12.89
C GLU A 27 -12.93 14.54 12.02
N VAL A 28 -11.76 14.21 12.59
CA VAL A 28 -10.78 13.36 11.91
C VAL A 28 -11.26 11.92 11.95
N THR A 29 -11.80 11.44 10.84
CA THR A 29 -12.18 10.02 10.68
C THR A 29 -10.95 9.14 10.46
N THR A 30 -11.11 7.83 10.61
CA THR A 30 -10.01 6.87 10.34
C THR A 30 -9.48 6.98 8.92
N GLU A 31 -10.36 7.25 7.94
CA GLU A 31 -10.01 7.43 6.53
C GLU A 31 -9.16 8.69 6.27
N ALA A 32 -9.30 9.70 7.11
CA ALA A 32 -8.53 10.93 7.01
C ALA A 32 -7.16 10.86 7.69
N LYS A 33 -6.88 9.79 8.44
CA LYS A 33 -5.60 9.58 9.10
C LYS A 33 -4.56 9.03 8.11
N PRO A 34 -3.27 9.30 8.31
CA PRO A 34 -2.22 8.73 7.48
C PRO A 34 -2.17 7.21 7.58
N GLY A 35 -1.78 6.57 6.47
CA GLY A 35 -1.43 5.15 6.41
C GLY A 35 0.04 4.96 6.07
N ALA A 36 0.57 3.78 6.35
CA ALA A 36 1.92 3.41 5.97
C ALA A 36 2.02 1.95 5.58
N ARG A 37 3.05 1.65 4.76
CA ARG A 37 3.40 0.27 4.43
C ARG A 37 4.10 -0.39 5.61
N TRP A 38 3.69 -1.62 5.90
CA TRP A 38 4.20 -2.42 7.00
C TRP A 38 4.81 -3.71 6.48
N TRP A 39 6.12 -3.70 6.36
CA TRP A 39 6.88 -4.84 5.87
C TRP A 39 6.93 -5.96 6.90
N TRP A 40 6.40 -7.12 6.53
CA TRP A 40 6.55 -8.36 7.28
C TRP A 40 7.73 -9.15 6.71
N MET A 41 8.91 -8.82 7.19
CA MET A 41 10.17 -9.40 6.71
C MET A 41 10.26 -10.88 7.07
N GLY A 42 10.26 -11.78 6.07
CA GLY A 42 10.12 -13.23 6.24
C GLY A 42 8.77 -13.63 6.84
N SER A 43 7.80 -12.72 6.89
CA SER A 43 6.59 -12.88 7.72
C SER A 43 6.91 -13.40 9.13
N ALA A 44 8.11 -13.08 9.65
CA ALA A 44 8.59 -13.47 10.97
C ALA A 44 7.93 -12.60 12.05
N VAL A 45 6.66 -12.85 12.27
CA VAL A 45 5.81 -12.07 13.18
C VAL A 45 5.19 -12.97 14.25
N ASP A 46 4.86 -12.38 15.37
CA ASP A 46 4.10 -13.01 16.45
C ASP A 46 3.02 -12.08 16.99
N ALA A 47 2.02 -12.67 17.61
CA ALA A 47 0.85 -11.95 18.09
C ALA A 47 1.18 -10.80 19.05
N ALA A 48 2.12 -11.01 19.96
CA ALA A 48 2.49 -10.00 20.97
C ALA A 48 3.16 -8.78 20.32
N ASN A 49 4.09 -9.02 19.39
CA ASN A 49 4.77 -7.94 18.66
C ASN A 49 3.83 -7.23 17.69
N LEU A 50 2.91 -7.95 17.02
CA LEU A 50 1.89 -7.35 16.16
C LEU A 50 0.99 -6.41 16.95
N THR A 51 0.47 -6.83 18.09
CA THR A 51 -0.33 -5.98 18.99
C THR A 51 0.46 -4.74 19.42
N ARG A 52 1.69 -4.92 19.92
CA ARG A 52 2.52 -3.80 20.38
C ARG A 52 2.78 -2.78 19.28
N ASN A 53 3.05 -3.23 18.06
CA ASN A 53 3.31 -2.34 16.94
C ASN A 53 2.04 -1.57 16.54
N LEU A 54 0.88 -2.23 16.47
CA LEU A 54 -0.39 -1.57 16.17
C LEU A 54 -0.75 -0.53 17.23
N GLU A 55 -0.53 -0.80 18.51
CA GLU A 55 -0.72 0.16 19.57
C GLU A 55 0.19 1.39 19.42
N ALA A 56 1.45 1.17 19.03
CA ALA A 56 2.39 2.26 18.76
C ALA A 56 1.95 3.10 17.54
N TYR A 57 1.49 2.47 16.46
CA TYR A 57 1.00 3.15 15.27
C TYR A 57 -0.28 3.93 15.55
N SER A 58 -1.23 3.34 16.26
CA SER A 58 -2.46 4.01 16.68
C SER A 58 -2.15 5.23 17.54
N LYS A 59 -1.23 5.11 18.51
CA LYS A 59 -0.78 6.21 19.35
C LYS A 59 -0.08 7.31 18.55
N ALA A 60 0.59 6.96 17.47
CA ALA A 60 1.22 7.92 16.54
C ALA A 60 0.20 8.61 15.61
N GLY A 61 -1.09 8.25 15.68
CA GLY A 61 -2.16 8.85 14.87
C GLY A 61 -2.37 8.19 13.51
N MET A 62 -1.80 7.00 13.27
CA MET A 62 -2.03 6.23 12.05
C MET A 62 -3.45 5.67 12.00
N GLY A 63 -4.06 5.68 10.81
CA GLY A 63 -5.39 5.11 10.56
C GLY A 63 -5.36 3.77 9.85
N THR A 64 -4.34 3.51 9.06
CA THR A 64 -4.24 2.31 8.22
C THR A 64 -2.81 1.80 8.14
N MET A 65 -2.64 0.47 8.12
CA MET A 65 -1.35 -0.17 7.83
C MET A 65 -1.52 -1.15 6.68
N GLU A 66 -0.66 -1.04 5.65
CA GLU A 66 -0.62 -1.97 4.52
C GLU A 66 0.39 -3.08 4.79
N ILE A 67 -0.10 -4.29 5.07
CA ILE A 67 0.76 -5.47 5.25
C ILE A 67 1.42 -5.81 3.92
N THR A 68 2.74 -5.88 3.91
CA THR A 68 3.55 -6.29 2.77
C THR A 68 4.43 -7.47 3.18
N PRO A 69 3.98 -8.71 2.94
CA PRO A 69 4.77 -9.90 3.27
C PRO A 69 6.00 -9.99 2.36
N ILE A 70 7.15 -10.30 2.93
CA ILE A 70 8.41 -10.51 2.20
C ILE A 70 8.97 -11.86 2.61
N TYR A 71 9.22 -12.73 1.64
CA TYR A 71 9.85 -14.03 1.83
C TYR A 71 11.38 -13.94 1.72
N GLY A 72 12.08 -14.99 2.15
CA GLY A 72 13.50 -15.20 1.88
C GLY A 72 14.43 -14.19 2.55
N VAL A 73 14.14 -13.79 3.78
CA VAL A 73 14.99 -12.88 4.53
C VAL A 73 16.23 -13.60 5.04
N GLN A 74 17.37 -13.24 4.48
CA GLN A 74 18.65 -13.86 4.82
C GLN A 74 18.93 -13.80 6.32
N GLY A 75 19.27 -14.96 6.90
CA GLY A 75 19.62 -15.11 8.31
C GLY A 75 18.42 -15.17 9.27
N ASN A 76 17.19 -15.24 8.74
CA ASN A 76 15.98 -15.36 9.55
C ASN A 76 15.07 -16.53 9.13
N ASP A 77 15.59 -17.47 8.36
CA ASP A 77 14.83 -18.59 7.79
C ASP A 77 14.08 -19.41 8.84
N ALA A 78 14.67 -19.56 10.03
CA ALA A 78 14.08 -20.32 11.14
C ALA A 78 12.77 -19.70 11.69
N ASN A 79 12.54 -18.42 11.48
CA ASN A 79 11.36 -17.70 11.95
C ASN A 79 10.39 -17.34 10.82
N GLU A 80 10.72 -17.69 9.58
CA GLU A 80 9.87 -17.39 8.43
C GLU A 80 8.55 -18.15 8.54
N ILE A 81 7.44 -17.43 8.39
CA ILE A 81 6.11 -18.02 8.26
C ILE A 81 5.74 -17.99 6.79
N GLN A 82 5.62 -19.18 6.22
CA GLN A 82 5.28 -19.31 4.80
C GLN A 82 3.92 -18.67 4.49
N PHE A 83 3.89 -17.90 3.41
CA PHE A 83 2.74 -17.13 2.98
C PHE A 83 1.50 -18.03 2.75
N LEU A 84 0.33 -17.54 3.17
CA LEU A 84 -0.97 -18.21 3.09
C LEU A 84 -1.11 -19.54 3.85
N THR A 85 -0.12 -19.97 4.61
CA THR A 85 -0.28 -21.13 5.50
C THR A 85 -1.29 -20.83 6.62
N PRO A 86 -1.84 -21.87 7.29
CA PRO A 86 -2.74 -21.67 8.43
C PRO A 86 -2.14 -20.77 9.52
N GLU A 87 -0.83 -20.86 9.75
CA GLU A 87 -0.11 -20.03 10.69
C GLU A 87 -0.09 -18.57 10.26
N TRP A 88 0.25 -18.32 8.99
CA TRP A 88 0.24 -16.98 8.41
C TRP A 88 -1.16 -16.34 8.49
N MET A 89 -2.18 -17.12 8.13
CA MET A 89 -3.58 -16.68 8.22
C MET A 89 -4.03 -16.44 9.68
N ARG A 90 -3.43 -17.12 10.65
CA ARG A 90 -3.68 -16.84 12.06
C ARG A 90 -3.10 -15.49 12.47
N MET A 91 -1.89 -15.16 12.01
CA MET A 91 -1.28 -13.85 12.26
C MET A 91 -2.04 -12.71 11.58
N LEU A 92 -2.52 -12.93 10.36
CA LEU A 92 -3.37 -11.96 9.66
C LEU A 92 -4.65 -11.68 10.46
N ARG A 93 -5.40 -12.71 10.83
CA ARG A 93 -6.63 -12.55 11.63
C ARG A 93 -6.40 -11.86 12.97
N HIS A 94 -5.28 -12.17 13.64
CA HIS A 94 -4.89 -11.47 14.85
C HIS A 94 -4.67 -9.98 14.60
N THR A 95 -3.94 -9.65 13.53
CA THR A 95 -3.66 -8.27 13.13
C THR A 95 -4.93 -7.49 12.81
N GLU A 96 -5.86 -8.08 12.05
CA GLU A 96 -7.16 -7.48 11.74
C GLU A 96 -7.98 -7.21 13.01
N SER A 97 -8.03 -8.20 13.91
CA SER A 97 -8.76 -8.07 15.17
C SER A 97 -8.20 -6.94 16.07
N GLU A 98 -6.89 -6.87 16.18
CA GLU A 98 -6.21 -5.83 16.96
C GLU A 98 -6.34 -4.45 16.32
N ALA A 99 -6.24 -4.36 15.01
CA ALA A 99 -6.46 -3.11 14.29
C ALA A 99 -7.90 -2.59 14.51
N ALA A 100 -8.89 -3.48 14.40
CA ALA A 100 -10.29 -3.15 14.66
C ALA A 100 -10.50 -2.67 16.11
N ARG A 101 -9.86 -3.32 17.09
CA ARG A 101 -9.89 -2.90 18.50
C ARG A 101 -9.36 -1.47 18.68
N LEU A 102 -8.38 -1.07 17.89
CA LEU A 102 -7.73 0.24 17.94
C LEU A 102 -8.38 1.28 17.02
N GLY A 103 -9.46 0.94 16.32
CA GLY A 103 -10.12 1.80 15.34
C GLY A 103 -9.25 2.09 14.11
N MET A 104 -8.34 1.17 13.78
CA MET A 104 -7.47 1.20 12.59
C MET A 104 -8.01 0.26 11.50
N LYS A 105 -7.52 0.45 10.28
CA LYS A 105 -7.75 -0.43 9.14
C LYS A 105 -6.48 -1.17 8.75
N ILE A 106 -6.65 -2.31 8.12
CA ILE A 106 -5.57 -3.09 7.51
C ILE A 106 -5.83 -3.19 6.02
N ASP A 107 -4.84 -2.83 5.25
CA ASP A 107 -4.73 -3.12 3.83
C ASP A 107 -3.66 -4.20 3.63
N MET A 108 -3.67 -4.85 2.48
CA MET A 108 -2.67 -5.84 2.11
C MET A 108 -2.37 -5.74 0.62
N ASN A 109 -1.11 -5.86 0.24
CA ASN A 109 -0.77 -6.03 -1.16
C ASN A 109 -1.21 -7.42 -1.67
N THR A 110 -1.31 -7.58 -2.99
CA THR A 110 -1.91 -8.75 -3.63
C THR A 110 -1.00 -9.99 -3.68
N GLY A 111 0.17 -9.93 -3.08
CA GLY A 111 1.12 -11.04 -3.12
C GLY A 111 2.23 -10.88 -2.11
N THR A 112 3.25 -11.72 -2.23
CA THR A 112 4.45 -11.68 -1.40
C THR A 112 5.67 -11.27 -2.24
N GLY A 113 6.63 -10.58 -1.61
CA GLY A 113 7.83 -10.09 -2.27
C GLY A 113 7.63 -8.80 -3.05
N TRP A 114 8.74 -8.26 -3.55
CA TRP A 114 8.78 -7.09 -4.41
C TRP A 114 9.90 -7.21 -5.44
N PRO A 115 9.60 -7.42 -6.74
CA PRO A 115 8.26 -7.57 -7.34
C PRO A 115 7.50 -8.78 -6.81
N PHE A 116 6.18 -8.81 -7.05
CA PHE A 116 5.32 -9.89 -6.57
C PHE A 116 5.76 -11.25 -7.11
N GLY A 117 5.67 -12.24 -6.28
CA GLY A 117 6.05 -13.60 -6.55
C GLY A 117 6.42 -14.30 -5.26
N GLY A 118 7.06 -15.46 -5.36
CA GLY A 118 7.50 -16.21 -4.22
C GLY A 118 7.79 -17.67 -4.57
N PRO A 119 8.27 -18.45 -3.62
CA PRO A 119 8.54 -19.87 -3.82
C PRO A 119 7.30 -20.69 -4.23
N GLU A 120 6.11 -20.16 -3.96
CA GLU A 120 4.82 -20.79 -4.25
C GLU A 120 4.37 -20.57 -5.71
N VAL A 121 5.01 -19.63 -6.43
CA VAL A 121 4.64 -19.33 -7.82
C VAL A 121 5.30 -20.33 -8.74
N GLY A 122 4.49 -21.18 -9.37
CA GLY A 122 4.95 -22.13 -10.38
C GLY A 122 5.39 -21.45 -11.67
N ILE A 123 6.15 -22.17 -12.49
CA ILE A 123 6.64 -21.63 -13.77
C ILE A 123 5.48 -21.26 -14.72
N GLU A 124 4.37 -21.95 -14.60
CA GLU A 124 3.14 -21.73 -15.37
C GLU A 124 2.46 -20.40 -15.05
N ASP A 125 2.68 -19.88 -13.84
CA ASP A 125 2.14 -18.61 -13.37
C ASP A 125 3.18 -17.48 -13.36
N ALA A 126 4.44 -17.80 -13.70
CA ALA A 126 5.53 -16.86 -13.71
C ALA A 126 5.42 -15.85 -14.86
N ALA A 127 5.98 -14.67 -14.66
CA ALA A 127 6.09 -13.66 -15.71
C ALA A 127 6.96 -14.15 -16.87
N CYS A 128 6.53 -13.85 -18.11
CA CYS A 128 7.31 -14.15 -19.31
C CYS A 128 8.61 -13.37 -19.34
N LYS A 129 9.68 -14.02 -19.81
CA LYS A 129 10.97 -13.38 -20.02
C LYS A 129 11.09 -12.89 -21.45
N LEU A 130 11.51 -11.65 -21.65
CA LEU A 130 11.90 -11.15 -22.95
C LEU A 130 13.28 -11.71 -23.31
N LEU A 131 13.37 -12.43 -24.42
CA LEU A 131 14.62 -12.84 -25.03
C LEU A 131 14.91 -11.95 -26.23
N ILE A 132 16.16 -11.49 -26.34
CA ILE A 132 16.64 -10.70 -27.46
C ILE A 132 17.80 -11.45 -28.05
N GLU A 133 17.71 -11.77 -29.34
CA GLU A 133 18.80 -12.38 -30.11
C GLU A 133 19.19 -11.41 -31.22
N GLU A 134 20.49 -11.17 -31.35
CA GLU A 134 21.06 -10.33 -32.39
C GLU A 134 21.77 -11.17 -33.44
N TYR A 135 21.45 -10.93 -34.70
CA TYR A 135 22.07 -11.60 -35.83
C TYR A 135 22.78 -10.56 -36.70
N THR A 136 24.06 -10.77 -36.96
CA THR A 136 24.84 -9.96 -37.91
C THR A 136 24.99 -10.69 -39.20
N LEU A 137 24.43 -10.16 -40.29
CA LEU A 137 24.52 -10.73 -41.64
C LEU A 137 25.43 -9.86 -42.51
N LYS A 138 26.24 -10.49 -43.33
CA LYS A 138 26.98 -9.82 -44.39
C LYS A 138 26.09 -9.66 -45.61
N GLY A 139 26.44 -8.70 -46.50
CA GLY A 139 25.67 -8.48 -47.72
C GLY A 139 25.54 -9.74 -48.57
N GLY A 140 24.32 -10.18 -48.87
CA GLY A 140 23.99 -11.40 -49.61
C GLY A 140 23.84 -12.67 -48.76
N GLU A 141 24.13 -12.63 -47.48
CA GLU A 141 23.88 -13.75 -46.55
C GLU A 141 22.40 -13.88 -46.23
N ARG A 142 21.97 -15.13 -46.02
CA ARG A 142 20.61 -15.43 -45.55
C ARG A 142 20.67 -15.97 -44.13
N LEU A 143 19.73 -15.54 -43.29
CA LEU A 143 19.58 -16.13 -41.98
C LEU A 143 19.05 -17.56 -42.11
N ASN A 144 19.86 -18.55 -41.73
CA ASN A 144 19.51 -19.98 -41.76
C ASN A 144 19.04 -20.51 -40.39
N THR A 145 18.57 -19.64 -39.55
CA THR A 145 18.06 -19.99 -38.23
C THR A 145 16.55 -19.78 -38.16
N CYS A 146 15.86 -20.61 -37.42
CA CYS A 146 14.45 -20.42 -37.17
C CYS A 146 14.27 -19.24 -36.22
N LEU A 147 13.52 -18.24 -36.65
CA LEU A 147 13.10 -17.12 -35.78
C LEU A 147 11.97 -17.61 -34.91
N LEU A 148 12.19 -17.70 -33.63
CA LEU A 148 11.17 -17.97 -32.65
C LEU A 148 10.44 -16.66 -32.34
N TYR A 149 9.21 -16.51 -32.83
CA TYR A 149 8.39 -15.32 -32.59
C TYR A 149 7.76 -15.28 -31.20
N THR A 150 7.61 -16.44 -30.63
CA THR A 150 7.19 -16.62 -29.25
C THR A 150 8.27 -17.40 -28.55
N SER A 151 8.79 -16.87 -27.46
CA SER A 151 9.48 -17.73 -26.52
C SER A 151 8.57 -18.93 -26.26
N PRO A 152 9.12 -20.16 -26.29
CA PRO A 152 8.36 -21.25 -25.69
C PRO A 152 7.84 -20.75 -24.36
N SER A 153 6.57 -20.97 -24.11
CA SER A 153 5.98 -20.72 -22.81
C SER A 153 6.94 -21.36 -21.79
N PRO A 154 7.13 -20.76 -20.60
CA PRO A 154 7.82 -21.47 -19.53
C PRO A 154 7.28 -22.87 -19.27
N ARG A 155 6.18 -23.23 -19.95
CA ARG A 155 5.51 -24.53 -19.90
C ARG A 155 6.03 -25.56 -20.90
N ASP A 156 6.87 -25.17 -21.86
CA ASP A 156 7.42 -26.08 -22.89
C ASP A 156 8.79 -26.63 -22.41
#